data_9008ebeb306be0eb6e4ca7ded430d5bc
#
_entry.id   9008ebeb306be0eb6e4ca7ded430d5bc
#
_cell.length_a   1.000
_cell.length_b   1.000
_cell.length_c   1.000
_cell.angle_alpha   90.00
_cell.angle_beta   90.00
_cell.angle_gamma   90.00
#
_symmetry.space_group_name_H-M   'P 1'
#
loop_
_entity.id
_entity.type
_entity.pdbx_description
1 polymer ?
#
loop_
_entity_poly.entity_id
_entity_poly.type
_entity_poly.pdbx_seq_one_letter_code
_entity_poly.pdbx_strand_id
1 'polypeptide(L)'
;MPRPLIAQTYLPPLREAIRAWLRAGLLDAVEICPDHYLRNPTNAAYLRAVLDTLGVPYSFHFTEMSLASPDFLARYDLEAAAAAMRDFEPALVSEHLSASCVGSFRYDGNLPPVHDAPSLARTVAHIDRVSAALGGRELLVENIPCQFEHAASTMTPEAFTLAAVANSGCGLLLDLHNLHVHERNRGLDAAAFLAEIPPACVRELHLAGGQRFVPSGEYIDGHDASLPGRVLELLELALARFDPAFVVIEREANFDDHEGMRRDLEAVRERIG
;
A
#
# COMPACT_ATOMS: atom_id res chain seq x y z
N MET A 1 12.46 20.62 -0.66
CA MET A 1 11.05 20.21 -0.46
C MET A 1 10.86 19.77 0.97
N PRO A 2 9.66 19.77 1.57
CA PRO A 2 9.48 19.22 2.90
C PRO A 2 9.83 17.73 2.89
N ARG A 3 10.41 17.21 3.97
CA ARG A 3 10.70 15.78 4.09
C ARG A 3 9.39 14.98 4.11
N PRO A 4 9.37 13.72 3.64
CA PRO A 4 8.21 12.86 3.76
C PRO A 4 7.85 12.61 5.24
N LEU A 5 6.56 12.39 5.49
CA LEU A 5 6.07 12.00 6.80
C LEU A 5 6.29 10.49 6.99
N ILE A 6 6.86 10.11 8.13
CA ILE A 6 6.98 8.70 8.50
C ILE A 6 5.68 8.27 9.16
N ALA A 7 5.07 7.24 8.62
CA ALA A 7 3.83 6.66 9.11
C ALA A 7 3.98 5.19 9.49
N GLN A 8 3.06 4.71 10.29
CA GLN A 8 2.86 3.30 10.62
C GLN A 8 1.41 2.95 10.35
N THR A 9 1.15 1.78 9.76
CA THR A 9 -0.21 1.25 9.65
C THR A 9 -0.82 1.09 11.03
N TYR A 10 -1.96 1.75 11.27
CA TYR A 10 -2.65 1.70 12.54
C TYR A 10 -3.45 0.43 12.67
N LEU A 11 -3.05 -0.40 13.60
CA LEU A 11 -3.81 -1.56 14.06
C LEU A 11 -4.07 -1.43 15.57
N PRO A 12 -5.25 -1.85 16.07
CA PRO A 12 -5.58 -1.72 17.49
C PRO A 12 -4.53 -2.26 18.47
N PRO A 13 -3.84 -3.40 18.21
CA PRO A 13 -2.76 -3.87 19.06
C PRO A 13 -1.59 -2.91 19.19
N LEU A 14 -1.30 -2.09 18.18
CA LEU A 14 -0.18 -1.15 18.16
C LEU A 14 -0.53 0.23 18.73
N ARG A 15 -1.78 0.46 19.17
CA ARG A 15 -2.25 1.80 19.58
C ARG A 15 -1.34 2.50 20.59
N GLU A 16 -0.93 1.81 21.63
CA GLU A 16 -0.10 2.43 22.68
C GLU A 16 1.35 2.64 22.21
N ALA A 17 1.88 1.74 21.42
CA ALA A 17 3.19 1.87 20.80
C ALA A 17 3.22 3.07 19.83
N ILE A 18 2.24 3.19 18.94
CA ILE A 18 2.09 4.33 18.02
C ILE A 18 2.04 5.65 18.79
N ARG A 19 1.25 5.73 19.88
CA ARG A 19 1.21 6.93 20.73
C ARG A 19 2.57 7.26 21.35
N ALA A 20 3.31 6.24 21.76
CA ALA A 20 4.65 6.44 22.33
C ALA A 20 5.63 6.93 21.26
N TRP A 21 5.60 6.35 20.05
CA TRP A 21 6.46 6.73 18.94
C TRP A 21 6.15 8.13 18.38
N LEU A 22 4.88 8.53 18.33
CA LEU A 22 4.48 9.91 18.01
C LEU A 22 5.05 10.90 19.01
N ARG A 23 4.91 10.62 20.33
CA ARG A 23 5.49 11.49 21.38
C ARG A 23 7.01 11.55 21.35
N ALA A 24 7.67 10.48 20.91
CA ALA A 24 9.12 10.41 20.77
C ALA A 24 9.63 11.07 19.46
N GLY A 25 8.74 11.51 18.57
CA GLY A 25 9.10 12.06 17.25
C GLY A 25 9.65 11.01 16.28
N LEU A 26 9.36 9.73 16.51
CA LEU A 26 9.72 8.64 15.59
C LEU A 26 8.69 8.48 14.47
N LEU A 27 7.42 8.83 14.73
CA LEU A 27 6.34 8.89 13.75
C LEU A 27 5.85 10.32 13.56
N ASP A 28 5.35 10.63 12.39
CA ASP A 28 4.73 11.90 12.02
C ASP A 28 3.24 11.73 11.67
N ALA A 29 2.83 10.52 11.25
CA ALA A 29 1.51 10.21 10.67
C ALA A 29 1.12 8.75 10.96
N VAL A 30 -0.09 8.38 10.55
CA VAL A 30 -0.56 7.00 10.55
C VAL A 30 -1.23 6.67 9.23
N GLU A 31 -1.20 5.41 8.84
CA GLU A 31 -2.03 4.87 7.77
C GLU A 31 -3.19 4.07 8.36
N ILE A 32 -4.34 4.11 7.70
CA ILE A 32 -5.55 3.42 8.11
C ILE A 32 -6.05 2.52 6.97
N CYS A 33 -6.36 1.25 7.26
CA CYS A 33 -7.15 0.40 6.38
C CYS A 33 -8.64 0.66 6.64
N PRO A 34 -9.30 1.52 5.87
CA PRO A 34 -10.65 1.99 6.20
C PRO A 34 -11.72 0.91 6.07
N ASP A 35 -11.50 -0.10 5.25
CA ASP A 35 -12.44 -1.22 5.06
C ASP A 35 -12.79 -1.94 6.37
N HIS A 36 -11.86 -1.97 7.32
CA HIS A 36 -12.08 -2.57 8.64
C HIS A 36 -13.07 -1.78 9.50
N TYR A 37 -13.23 -0.49 9.23
CA TYR A 37 -14.00 0.43 10.07
C TYR A 37 -15.30 0.89 9.42
N LEU A 38 -15.33 1.07 8.10
CA LEU A 38 -16.46 1.69 7.41
C LEU A 38 -17.68 0.79 7.25
N ARG A 39 -17.56 -0.50 7.54
CA ARG A 39 -18.65 -1.48 7.42
C ARG A 39 -19.84 -1.25 8.36
N ASN A 40 -19.64 -0.53 9.45
CA ASN A 40 -20.71 -0.16 10.35
C ASN A 40 -20.44 1.17 11.08
N PRO A 41 -21.49 1.91 11.47
CA PRO A 41 -21.36 3.22 12.10
C PRO A 41 -20.59 3.22 13.43
N THR A 42 -20.63 2.14 14.20
CA THR A 42 -19.91 2.05 15.49
C THR A 42 -18.41 2.02 15.27
N ASN A 43 -17.95 1.26 14.28
CA ASN A 43 -16.53 1.19 13.95
C ASN A 43 -16.04 2.51 13.34
N ALA A 44 -16.86 3.16 12.50
CA ALA A 44 -16.53 4.46 11.94
C ALA A 44 -16.42 5.53 13.05
N ALA A 45 -17.32 5.53 14.03
CA ALA A 45 -17.24 6.42 15.21
C ALA A 45 -15.99 6.14 16.06
N TYR A 46 -15.63 4.86 16.24
CA TYR A 46 -14.39 4.49 16.91
C TYR A 46 -13.17 5.03 16.16
N LEU A 47 -13.08 4.84 14.84
CA LEU A 47 -12.00 5.38 14.03
C LEU A 47 -11.89 6.90 14.17
N ARG A 48 -13.02 7.62 14.11
CA ARG A 48 -13.05 9.08 14.32
C ARG A 48 -12.42 9.45 15.66
N ALA A 49 -12.86 8.84 16.75
CA ALA A 49 -12.32 9.10 18.08
C ALA A 49 -10.83 8.79 18.19
N VAL A 50 -10.34 7.76 17.49
CA VAL A 50 -8.91 7.43 17.42
C VAL A 50 -8.15 8.54 16.71
N LEU A 51 -8.56 8.95 15.53
CA LEU A 51 -7.89 9.97 14.73
C LEU A 51 -7.90 11.34 15.43
N ASP A 52 -9.03 11.73 16.02
CA ASP A 52 -9.14 12.95 16.82
C ASP A 52 -8.17 12.94 18.04
N THR A 53 -7.97 11.77 18.64
CA THR A 53 -7.05 11.61 19.77
C THR A 53 -5.58 11.65 19.36
N LEU A 54 -5.26 11.08 18.19
CA LEU A 54 -3.89 11.09 17.66
C LEU A 54 -3.52 12.49 17.15
N GLY A 55 -4.43 13.20 16.50
CA GLY A 55 -4.25 14.57 16.04
C GLY A 55 -3.11 14.75 15.02
N VAL A 56 -2.82 13.73 14.24
CA VAL A 56 -1.75 13.71 13.22
C VAL A 56 -2.32 13.49 11.82
N PRO A 57 -1.58 13.83 10.75
CA PRO A 57 -1.96 13.45 9.39
C PRO A 57 -2.16 11.95 9.24
N TYR A 58 -3.00 11.55 8.29
CA TYR A 58 -3.23 10.14 7.97
C TYR A 58 -3.54 9.91 6.50
N SER A 59 -3.17 8.73 5.99
CA SER A 59 -3.62 8.18 4.72
C SER A 59 -4.69 7.12 4.92
N PHE A 60 -5.49 6.87 3.87
CA PHE A 60 -6.39 5.73 3.77
C PHE A 60 -5.87 4.78 2.70
N HIS A 61 -5.54 3.57 3.12
CA HIS A 61 -5.18 2.48 2.24
C HIS A 61 -6.32 1.45 2.22
N PHE A 62 -7.10 1.45 1.12
CA PHE A 62 -8.15 0.47 0.90
C PHE A 62 -7.54 -0.86 0.44
N THR A 63 -8.17 -1.96 0.85
CA THR A 63 -7.64 -3.31 0.60
C THR A 63 -8.68 -4.24 -0.03
N GLU A 64 -9.91 -3.76 -0.23
CA GLU A 64 -11.03 -4.62 -0.59
C GLU A 64 -11.70 -4.25 -1.91
N MET A 65 -11.32 -3.17 -2.59
CA MET A 65 -11.92 -2.79 -3.87
C MET A 65 -11.60 -3.79 -4.99
N SER A 66 -10.37 -4.37 -4.96
CA SER A 66 -9.96 -5.36 -5.96
C SER A 66 -10.01 -4.80 -7.39
N LEU A 67 -9.30 -3.69 -7.64
CA LEU A 67 -9.39 -2.87 -8.85
C LEU A 67 -9.19 -3.62 -10.17
N ALA A 68 -8.38 -4.68 -10.18
CA ALA A 68 -8.13 -5.47 -11.38
C ALA A 68 -9.10 -6.64 -11.59
N SER A 69 -10.05 -6.86 -10.68
CA SER A 69 -11.07 -7.88 -10.81
C SER A 69 -12.08 -7.58 -11.92
N PRO A 70 -12.60 -8.60 -12.62
CA PRO A 70 -13.60 -8.39 -13.67
C PRO A 70 -14.88 -7.72 -13.18
N ASP A 71 -15.27 -7.95 -11.93
CA ASP A 71 -16.55 -7.60 -11.34
C ASP A 71 -16.43 -6.85 -9.99
N PHE A 72 -15.37 -6.03 -9.83
CA PHE A 72 -15.05 -5.36 -8.57
C PHE A 72 -16.23 -4.58 -7.97
N LEU A 73 -17.01 -3.89 -8.80
CA LEU A 73 -18.17 -3.10 -8.34
C LEU A 73 -19.41 -3.90 -7.96
N ALA A 74 -19.47 -5.19 -8.28
CA ALA A 74 -20.61 -6.01 -7.88
C ALA A 74 -20.64 -6.24 -6.36
N ARG A 75 -19.57 -5.94 -5.65
CA ARG A 75 -19.37 -6.30 -4.25
C ARG A 75 -18.83 -5.21 -3.34
N TYR A 76 -18.35 -4.11 -3.90
CA TYR A 76 -17.77 -3.02 -3.13
C TYR A 76 -18.74 -1.85 -3.05
N ASP A 77 -19.01 -1.37 -1.84
CA ASP A 77 -19.86 -0.19 -1.60
C ASP A 77 -19.03 1.10 -1.81
N LEU A 78 -18.94 1.48 -3.08
CA LEU A 78 -18.19 2.68 -3.46
C LEU A 78 -18.83 3.97 -2.93
N GLU A 79 -20.17 3.98 -2.68
CA GLU A 79 -20.85 5.13 -2.09
C GLU A 79 -20.46 5.32 -0.62
N ALA A 80 -20.34 4.23 0.14
CA ALA A 80 -19.84 4.28 1.51
C ALA A 80 -18.39 4.77 1.57
N ALA A 81 -17.51 4.29 0.66
CA ALA A 81 -16.15 4.78 0.55
C ALA A 81 -16.09 6.28 0.23
N ALA A 82 -16.90 6.75 -0.73
CA ALA A 82 -17.00 8.15 -1.08
C ALA A 82 -17.54 9.03 0.07
N ALA A 83 -18.50 8.52 0.85
CA ALA A 83 -18.97 9.20 2.05
C ALA A 83 -17.86 9.33 3.09
N ALA A 84 -17.10 8.26 3.33
CA ALA A 84 -15.96 8.28 4.24
C ALA A 84 -14.89 9.29 3.81
N MET A 85 -14.61 9.43 2.52
CA MET A 85 -13.67 10.44 2.03
C MET A 85 -14.09 11.86 2.36
N ARG A 86 -15.42 12.13 2.30
CA ARG A 86 -15.95 13.45 2.69
C ARG A 86 -15.89 13.70 4.20
N ASP A 87 -16.12 12.65 4.98
CA ASP A 87 -16.20 12.75 6.43
C ASP A 87 -14.83 12.76 7.11
N PHE A 88 -13.87 12.01 6.59
CA PHE A 88 -12.54 11.83 7.20
C PHE A 88 -11.45 12.71 6.59
N GLU A 89 -11.54 13.03 5.31
CA GLU A 89 -10.57 13.88 4.59
C GLU A 89 -9.09 13.42 4.71
N PRO A 90 -8.77 12.14 4.41
CA PRO A 90 -7.39 11.67 4.47
C PRO A 90 -6.48 12.45 3.52
N ALA A 91 -5.19 12.54 3.85
CA ALA A 91 -4.21 13.22 3.02
C ALA A 91 -3.96 12.50 1.69
N LEU A 92 -3.90 11.17 1.71
CA LEU A 92 -3.74 10.30 0.55
C LEU A 92 -4.76 9.17 0.60
N VAL A 93 -5.07 8.61 -0.57
CA VAL A 93 -5.98 7.46 -0.74
C VAL A 93 -5.36 6.47 -1.70
N SER A 94 -5.26 5.21 -1.31
CA SER A 94 -4.64 4.16 -2.10
C SER A 94 -5.44 2.86 -2.11
N GLU A 95 -5.15 1.98 -3.07
CA GLU A 95 -5.69 0.63 -3.21
C GLU A 95 -4.77 -0.24 -4.06
N HIS A 96 -4.78 -1.54 -3.82
CA HIS A 96 -3.97 -2.53 -4.54
C HIS A 96 -4.41 -2.74 -6.00
N LEU A 97 -3.44 -3.02 -6.90
CA LEU A 97 -3.71 -3.53 -8.25
C LEU A 97 -4.00 -5.03 -8.23
N SER A 98 -4.91 -5.47 -7.37
CA SER A 98 -5.24 -6.89 -7.17
C SER A 98 -6.52 -7.32 -7.89
N ALA A 99 -6.64 -8.64 -8.14
CA ALA A 99 -7.82 -9.30 -8.70
C ALA A 99 -8.37 -10.36 -7.75
N SER A 100 -8.66 -9.97 -6.51
CA SER A 100 -9.01 -10.87 -5.41
C SER A 100 -10.48 -11.26 -5.35
N CYS A 101 -11.32 -10.76 -6.27
CA CYS A 101 -12.75 -11.06 -6.36
C CYS A 101 -13.14 -11.57 -7.74
N VAL A 102 -13.88 -12.70 -7.80
CA VAL A 102 -14.52 -13.19 -9.04
C VAL A 102 -15.88 -13.80 -8.70
N GLY A 103 -16.96 -13.23 -9.22
CA GLY A 103 -18.34 -13.65 -8.90
C GLY A 103 -18.61 -13.63 -7.40
N SER A 104 -18.93 -14.79 -6.82
CA SER A 104 -19.14 -14.94 -5.37
C SER A 104 -17.89 -15.25 -4.58
N PHE A 105 -16.79 -15.55 -5.24
CA PHE A 105 -15.52 -15.87 -4.58
C PHE A 105 -14.76 -14.58 -4.25
N ARG A 106 -14.22 -14.55 -3.04
CA ARG A 106 -13.25 -13.56 -2.58
C ARG A 106 -12.08 -14.30 -1.95
N TYR A 107 -10.88 -13.92 -2.33
CA TYR A 107 -9.64 -14.32 -1.67
C TYR A 107 -9.27 -13.24 -0.65
N ASP A 108 -8.89 -13.67 0.54
CA ASP A 108 -8.39 -12.77 1.58
C ASP A 108 -6.89 -12.56 1.36
N GLY A 109 -6.55 -11.57 0.55
CA GLY A 109 -5.20 -11.23 0.13
C GLY A 109 -5.12 -10.76 -1.31
N ASN A 110 -3.92 -10.48 -1.79
CA ASN A 110 -3.66 -9.91 -3.10
C ASN A 110 -3.39 -11.01 -4.14
N LEU A 111 -4.33 -11.21 -5.07
CA LEU A 111 -4.11 -12.06 -6.25
C LEU A 111 -3.75 -11.21 -7.47
N PRO A 112 -2.73 -11.61 -8.25
CA PRO A 112 -2.39 -10.90 -9.47
C PRO A 112 -3.49 -11.08 -10.53
N PRO A 113 -3.81 -10.04 -11.31
CA PRO A 113 -4.64 -10.19 -12.50
C PRO A 113 -3.88 -10.93 -13.61
N VAL A 114 -4.59 -11.31 -14.69
CA VAL A 114 -3.92 -11.59 -15.95
C VAL A 114 -3.30 -10.28 -16.45
N HIS A 115 -1.99 -10.22 -16.59
CA HIS A 115 -1.29 -9.03 -17.06
C HIS A 115 -1.34 -8.98 -18.59
N ASP A 116 -2.47 -8.53 -19.13
CA ASP A 116 -2.72 -8.37 -20.56
C ASP A 116 -3.48 -7.07 -20.88
N ALA A 117 -3.57 -6.71 -22.14
CA ALA A 117 -4.21 -5.47 -22.57
C ALA A 117 -5.71 -5.40 -22.22
N PRO A 118 -6.52 -6.46 -22.31
CA PRO A 118 -7.92 -6.42 -21.86
C PRO A 118 -8.06 -6.17 -20.36
N SER A 119 -7.24 -6.81 -19.52
CA SER A 119 -7.25 -6.59 -18.06
C SER A 119 -6.79 -5.18 -17.73
N LEU A 120 -5.75 -4.67 -18.39
CA LEU A 120 -5.28 -3.31 -18.22
C LEU A 120 -6.38 -2.28 -18.53
N ALA A 121 -7.04 -2.41 -19.68
CA ALA A 121 -8.11 -1.49 -20.07
C ALA A 121 -9.27 -1.48 -19.05
N ARG A 122 -9.62 -2.64 -18.51
CA ARG A 122 -10.63 -2.77 -17.46
C ARG A 122 -10.18 -2.13 -16.16
N THR A 123 -8.95 -2.40 -15.73
CA THR A 123 -8.36 -1.83 -14.51
C THR A 123 -8.33 -0.30 -14.58
N VAL A 124 -7.90 0.27 -15.70
CA VAL A 124 -7.93 1.73 -15.93
C VAL A 124 -9.33 2.29 -15.78
N ALA A 125 -10.34 1.66 -16.41
CA ALA A 125 -11.73 2.10 -16.29
C ALA A 125 -12.26 2.02 -14.84
N HIS A 126 -11.77 1.05 -14.05
CA HIS A 126 -12.12 0.95 -12.63
C HIS A 126 -11.44 2.04 -11.80
N ILE A 127 -10.16 2.33 -12.05
CA ILE A 127 -9.44 3.45 -11.41
C ILE A 127 -10.16 4.78 -11.67
N ASP A 128 -10.52 5.07 -12.93
CA ASP A 128 -11.25 6.28 -13.30
C ASP A 128 -12.59 6.40 -12.57
N ARG A 129 -13.29 5.28 -12.45
CA ARG A 129 -14.58 5.24 -11.76
C ARG A 129 -14.45 5.45 -10.25
N VAL A 130 -13.44 4.87 -9.60
CA VAL A 130 -13.15 5.11 -8.19
C VAL A 130 -12.75 6.57 -7.97
N SER A 131 -11.82 7.10 -8.75
CA SER A 131 -11.37 8.50 -8.65
C SER A 131 -12.54 9.49 -8.80
N ALA A 132 -13.44 9.25 -9.74
CA ALA A 132 -14.64 10.07 -9.92
C ALA A 132 -15.57 9.99 -8.69
N ALA A 133 -15.79 8.80 -8.12
CA ALA A 133 -16.62 8.62 -6.94
C ALA A 133 -16.01 9.25 -5.68
N LEU A 134 -14.67 9.26 -5.57
CA LEU A 134 -13.94 9.93 -4.49
C LEU A 134 -13.89 11.47 -4.64
N GLY A 135 -14.69 12.05 -5.53
CA GLY A 135 -14.80 13.50 -5.72
C GLY A 135 -13.62 14.11 -6.48
N GLY A 136 -12.96 13.32 -7.32
CA GLY A 136 -11.79 13.74 -8.10
C GLY A 136 -10.50 13.81 -7.28
N ARG A 137 -10.46 13.21 -6.09
CA ARG A 137 -9.20 13.00 -5.35
C ARG A 137 -8.30 12.06 -6.13
N GLU A 138 -6.99 12.30 -6.08
CA GLU A 138 -6.01 11.39 -6.63
C GLU A 138 -6.11 10.04 -5.91
N LEU A 139 -6.35 8.97 -6.67
CA LEU A 139 -6.21 7.60 -6.18
C LEU A 139 -4.79 7.15 -6.47
N LEU A 140 -4.12 6.57 -5.48
CA LEU A 140 -2.85 5.88 -5.69
C LEU A 140 -3.13 4.40 -5.90
N VAL A 141 -2.42 3.79 -6.83
CA VAL A 141 -2.46 2.33 -7.01
C VAL A 141 -1.17 1.73 -6.50
N GLU A 142 -1.27 0.55 -5.89
CA GLU A 142 -0.11 -0.14 -5.32
C GLU A 142 0.30 -1.35 -6.14
N ASN A 143 1.63 -1.52 -6.32
CA ASN A 143 2.21 -2.74 -6.85
C ASN A 143 2.13 -3.87 -5.81
N ILE A 144 1.59 -5.01 -6.21
CA ILE A 144 1.35 -6.16 -5.31
C ILE A 144 2.44 -7.24 -5.44
N PRO A 145 2.64 -8.09 -4.41
CA PRO A 145 3.50 -9.25 -4.53
C PRO A 145 2.86 -10.28 -5.48
N CYS A 146 3.61 -10.74 -6.48
CA CYS A 146 3.14 -11.76 -7.41
C CYS A 146 3.80 -13.11 -7.09
N GLN A 147 3.09 -13.98 -6.36
CA GLN A 147 3.55 -15.34 -6.09
C GLN A 147 3.44 -16.25 -7.33
N PHE A 148 2.62 -15.90 -8.30
CA PHE A 148 2.49 -16.64 -9.56
C PHE A 148 2.13 -15.70 -10.70
N GLU A 149 2.37 -16.16 -11.93
CA GLU A 149 1.93 -15.49 -13.13
C GLU A 149 0.90 -16.34 -13.87
N HIS A 150 -0.13 -15.71 -14.40
CA HIS A 150 -1.06 -16.38 -15.28
C HIS A 150 -0.39 -16.72 -16.63
N ALA A 151 -0.57 -17.92 -17.12
CA ALA A 151 -0.01 -18.35 -18.42
C ALA A 151 -0.52 -17.49 -19.60
N ALA A 152 -1.62 -16.79 -19.44
CA ALA A 152 -2.18 -15.87 -20.44
C ALA A 152 -1.59 -14.45 -20.36
N SER A 153 -0.74 -14.15 -19.38
CA SER A 153 -0.09 -12.84 -19.27
C SER A 153 0.84 -12.59 -20.45
N THR A 154 0.80 -11.37 -20.97
CA THR A 154 1.60 -10.92 -22.12
C THR A 154 2.55 -9.76 -21.76
N MET A 155 2.51 -9.30 -20.52
CA MET A 155 3.40 -8.29 -19.95
C MET A 155 3.77 -8.66 -18.51
N THR A 156 4.85 -8.07 -17.99
CA THR A 156 5.26 -8.28 -16.59
C THR A 156 4.35 -7.50 -15.64
N PRO A 157 4.28 -7.86 -14.33
CA PRO A 157 3.57 -7.08 -13.33
C PRO A 157 4.01 -5.63 -13.26
N GLU A 158 5.31 -5.38 -13.39
CA GLU A 158 5.91 -4.05 -13.36
C GLU A 158 5.44 -3.21 -14.55
N ALA A 159 5.46 -3.79 -15.76
CA ALA A 159 4.96 -3.14 -16.97
C ALA A 159 3.45 -2.86 -16.87
N PHE A 160 2.67 -3.78 -16.29
CA PHE A 160 1.23 -3.59 -16.05
C PHE A 160 0.98 -2.43 -15.09
N THR A 161 1.71 -2.36 -13.99
CA THR A 161 1.62 -1.27 -13.00
C THR A 161 1.91 0.09 -13.64
N LEU A 162 3.04 0.22 -14.35
CA LEU A 162 3.38 1.48 -15.02
C LEU A 162 2.36 1.87 -16.10
N ALA A 163 1.86 0.88 -16.86
CA ALA A 163 0.82 1.12 -17.86
C ALA A 163 -0.52 1.55 -17.23
N ALA A 164 -0.91 0.98 -16.08
CA ALA A 164 -2.09 1.39 -15.34
C ALA A 164 -1.99 2.85 -14.88
N VAL A 165 -0.87 3.24 -14.28
CA VAL A 165 -0.59 4.62 -13.87
C VAL A 165 -0.59 5.57 -15.07
N ALA A 166 0.12 5.22 -16.14
CA ALA A 166 0.24 6.09 -17.32
C ALA A 166 -1.09 6.31 -18.04
N ASN A 167 -1.94 5.27 -18.12
CA ASN A 167 -3.18 5.32 -18.88
C ASN A 167 -4.35 5.96 -18.09
N SER A 168 -4.36 5.84 -16.76
CA SER A 168 -5.39 6.45 -15.91
C SER A 168 -4.97 7.84 -15.40
N GLY A 169 -3.68 8.14 -15.35
CA GLY A 169 -3.16 9.35 -14.72
C GLY A 169 -3.25 9.34 -13.19
N CYS A 170 -3.50 8.20 -12.56
CA CYS A 170 -3.47 8.05 -11.10
C CYS A 170 -2.05 8.15 -10.54
N GLY A 171 -1.92 8.34 -9.23
CA GLY A 171 -0.62 8.25 -8.56
C GLY A 171 -0.20 6.80 -8.28
N LEU A 172 1.02 6.64 -7.80
CA LEU A 172 1.59 5.36 -7.38
C LEU A 172 1.92 5.41 -5.88
N LEU A 173 1.37 4.46 -5.16
CA LEU A 173 1.93 3.96 -3.93
C LEU A 173 2.93 2.87 -4.34
N LEU A 174 4.19 3.08 -4.04
CA LEU A 174 5.25 2.14 -4.41
C LEU A 174 5.69 1.34 -3.18
N ASP A 175 5.33 0.08 -3.14
CA ASP A 175 5.79 -0.85 -2.11
C ASP A 175 7.16 -1.41 -2.49
N LEU A 176 8.17 -1.07 -1.68
CA LEU A 176 9.56 -1.49 -1.85
C LEU A 176 9.82 -2.90 -1.35
N HIS A 177 9.00 -3.39 -0.40
CA HIS A 177 9.08 -4.79 0.04
C HIS A 177 8.53 -5.73 -1.04
N ASN A 178 7.45 -5.37 -1.74
CA ASN A 178 6.93 -6.12 -2.87
C ASN A 178 7.93 -6.19 -4.03
N LEU A 179 8.69 -5.13 -4.27
CA LEU A 179 9.82 -5.18 -5.22
C LEU A 179 10.90 -6.14 -4.73
N HIS A 180 11.23 -6.14 -3.43
CA HIS A 180 12.18 -7.10 -2.86
C HIS A 180 11.67 -8.55 -2.95
N VAL A 181 10.37 -8.79 -2.73
CA VAL A 181 9.75 -10.10 -2.98
C VAL A 181 9.95 -10.55 -4.44
N HIS A 182 9.75 -9.65 -5.41
CA HIS A 182 10.00 -9.94 -6.82
C HIS A 182 11.48 -10.18 -7.13
N GLU A 183 12.43 -9.43 -6.52
CA GLU A 183 13.86 -9.72 -6.63
C GLU A 183 14.17 -11.15 -6.17
N ARG A 184 13.61 -11.54 -5.02
CA ARG A 184 13.88 -12.84 -4.39
C ARG A 184 13.29 -14.02 -5.15
N ASN A 185 12.09 -13.87 -5.66
CA ASN A 185 11.32 -14.97 -6.24
C ASN A 185 11.45 -15.05 -7.76
N ARG A 186 11.68 -13.92 -8.44
CA ARG A 186 11.58 -13.80 -9.89
C ARG A 186 12.83 -13.22 -10.56
N GLY A 187 13.80 -12.75 -9.76
CA GLY A 187 15.04 -12.15 -10.27
C GLY A 187 14.84 -10.76 -10.88
N LEU A 188 13.83 -10.01 -10.41
CA LEU A 188 13.67 -8.61 -10.78
C LEU A 188 14.93 -7.82 -10.41
N ASP A 189 15.37 -6.92 -11.26
CA ASP A 189 16.28 -5.84 -10.89
C ASP A 189 15.46 -4.63 -10.42
N ALA A 190 15.18 -4.57 -9.12
CA ALA A 190 14.35 -3.53 -8.55
C ALA A 190 14.99 -2.14 -8.71
N ALA A 191 16.32 -2.03 -8.67
CA ALA A 191 17.00 -0.75 -8.85
C ALA A 191 16.84 -0.24 -10.29
N ALA A 192 16.93 -1.11 -11.30
CA ALA A 192 16.65 -0.77 -12.69
C ALA A 192 15.17 -0.37 -12.86
N PHE A 193 14.24 -1.11 -12.25
CA PHE A 193 12.82 -0.77 -12.29
C PHE A 193 12.53 0.60 -11.66
N LEU A 194 13.11 0.92 -10.50
CA LEU A 194 12.99 2.25 -9.90
C LEU A 194 13.41 3.37 -10.87
N ALA A 195 14.43 3.11 -11.71
CA ALA A 195 14.89 4.09 -12.70
C ALA A 195 13.91 4.32 -13.85
N GLU A 196 13.00 3.39 -14.14
CA GLU A 196 11.97 3.50 -15.18
C GLU A 196 10.75 4.29 -14.72
N ILE A 197 10.46 4.34 -13.41
CA ILE A 197 9.27 4.99 -12.86
C ILE A 197 9.35 6.51 -13.06
N PRO A 198 8.32 7.15 -13.64
CA PRO A 198 8.26 8.62 -13.71
C PRO A 198 8.24 9.23 -12.30
N PRO A 199 9.16 10.15 -11.95
CA PRO A 199 9.29 10.63 -10.57
C PRO A 199 8.02 11.29 -10.01
N ALA A 200 7.25 11.94 -10.84
CA ALA A 200 6.06 12.69 -10.42
C ALA A 200 4.87 11.82 -10.00
N CYS A 201 4.86 10.52 -10.35
CA CYS A 201 3.71 9.67 -10.01
C CYS A 201 3.82 9.04 -8.61
N VAL A 202 5.02 8.90 -8.02
CA VAL A 202 5.19 8.28 -6.70
C VAL A 202 4.82 9.28 -5.61
N ARG A 203 3.78 8.97 -4.87
CA ARG A 203 3.23 9.83 -3.81
C ARG A 203 3.42 9.25 -2.42
N GLU A 204 3.54 7.94 -2.32
CA GLU A 204 3.65 7.18 -1.09
C GLU A 204 4.59 6.00 -1.29
N LEU A 205 5.34 5.65 -0.24
CA LEU A 205 6.19 4.46 -0.22
C LEU A 205 5.74 3.55 0.93
N HIS A 206 5.61 2.24 0.65
CA HIS A 206 5.43 1.22 1.67
C HIS A 206 6.71 0.43 1.89
N LEU A 207 6.94 0.08 3.15
CA LEU A 207 8.05 -0.70 3.64
C LEU A 207 7.51 -1.79 4.57
N ALA A 208 7.87 -3.02 4.33
CA ALA A 208 7.52 -4.14 5.19
C ALA A 208 8.67 -5.13 5.33
N GLY A 209 8.52 -6.10 6.21
CA GLY A 209 9.40 -7.25 6.35
C GLY A 209 8.61 -8.55 6.29
N GLY A 210 9.09 -9.51 5.51
CA GLY A 210 8.50 -10.83 5.38
C GLY A 210 9.47 -11.93 5.75
N GLN A 211 8.97 -13.15 5.82
CA GLN A 211 9.75 -14.34 6.09
C GLN A 211 9.79 -15.27 4.87
N ARG A 212 10.87 -16.05 4.79
CA ARG A 212 10.96 -17.09 3.79
C ARG A 212 9.99 -18.22 4.12
N PHE A 213 9.09 -18.52 3.19
CA PHE A 213 8.15 -19.63 3.36
C PHE A 213 8.86 -20.96 3.20
N VAL A 214 8.75 -21.83 4.22
CA VAL A 214 9.22 -23.21 4.19
C VAL A 214 7.96 -24.09 4.17
N PRO A 215 7.77 -24.99 3.22
CA PRO A 215 8.79 -25.75 2.47
C PRO A 215 9.07 -25.26 1.03
N SER A 216 8.33 -24.37 0.44
CA SER A 216 8.53 -23.95 -0.98
C SER A 216 9.85 -23.20 -1.17
N GLY A 217 10.33 -22.51 -0.12
CA GLY A 217 11.52 -21.68 -0.16
C GLY A 217 11.30 -20.29 -0.78
N GLU A 218 10.06 -19.96 -1.12
CA GLU A 218 9.68 -18.61 -1.58
C GLU A 218 9.76 -17.60 -0.45
N TYR A 219 10.06 -16.38 -0.81
CA TYR A 219 9.99 -15.22 0.07
C TYR A 219 8.59 -14.66 0.01
N ILE A 220 7.93 -14.52 1.15
CA ILE A 220 6.54 -14.03 1.20
C ILE A 220 6.48 -12.62 1.77
N ASP A 221 5.47 -11.91 1.33
CA ASP A 221 5.06 -10.63 1.87
C ASP A 221 4.22 -10.87 3.13
N GLY A 222 4.90 -10.99 4.27
CA GLY A 222 4.28 -11.45 5.52
C GLY A 222 3.98 -10.33 6.51
N HIS A 223 4.56 -9.15 6.37
CA HIS A 223 4.45 -8.01 7.29
C HIS A 223 4.68 -8.39 8.76
N ASP A 224 5.49 -9.42 9.01
CA ASP A 224 5.64 -10.08 10.30
C ASP A 224 7.07 -10.00 10.88
N ALA A 225 8.00 -9.35 10.17
CA ALA A 225 9.40 -9.23 10.53
C ALA A 225 9.90 -7.78 10.44
N SER A 226 11.10 -7.51 10.97
CA SER A 226 11.78 -6.23 10.76
C SER A 226 12.19 -6.02 9.31
N LEU A 227 12.38 -4.76 8.92
CA LEU A 227 12.75 -4.35 7.58
C LEU A 227 14.08 -5.01 7.16
N PRO A 228 14.12 -5.72 6.02
CA PRO A 228 15.37 -6.23 5.47
C PRO A 228 16.31 -5.09 5.07
N GLY A 229 17.62 -5.29 5.21
CA GLY A 229 18.61 -4.31 4.75
C GLY A 229 18.41 -3.91 3.28
N ARG A 230 17.99 -4.86 2.43
CA ARG A 230 17.71 -4.58 1.01
C ARG A 230 16.54 -3.60 0.82
N VAL A 231 15.48 -3.70 1.63
CA VAL A 231 14.36 -2.74 1.58
C VAL A 231 14.82 -1.34 1.97
N LEU A 232 15.71 -1.23 2.96
CA LEU A 232 16.32 0.05 3.34
C LEU A 232 17.24 0.63 2.25
N GLU A 233 17.97 -0.21 1.52
CA GLU A 233 18.74 0.23 0.34
C GLU A 233 17.82 0.73 -0.78
N LEU A 234 16.70 0.03 -1.05
CA LEU A 234 15.70 0.47 -2.02
C LEU A 234 15.04 1.79 -1.59
N LEU A 235 14.82 2.00 -0.29
CA LEU A 235 14.35 3.28 0.24
C LEU A 235 15.32 4.42 -0.09
N GLU A 236 16.62 4.22 0.11
CA GLU A 236 17.63 5.24 -0.23
C GLU A 236 17.60 5.59 -1.73
N LEU A 237 17.49 4.58 -2.60
CA LEU A 237 17.36 4.79 -4.04
C LEU A 237 16.06 5.52 -4.41
N ALA A 238 14.95 5.14 -3.77
CA ALA A 238 13.66 5.77 -3.98
C ALA A 238 13.64 7.24 -3.54
N LEU A 239 14.17 7.55 -2.36
CA LEU A 239 14.25 8.93 -1.83
C LEU A 239 15.19 9.83 -2.66
N ALA A 240 16.24 9.26 -3.28
CA ALA A 240 17.11 10.00 -4.20
C ALA A 240 16.40 10.40 -5.51
N ARG A 241 15.29 9.74 -5.85
CA ARG A 241 14.59 9.89 -7.12
C ARG A 241 13.19 10.49 -6.99
N PHE A 242 12.46 10.16 -5.95
CA PHE A 242 11.06 10.52 -5.74
C PHE A 242 10.92 11.49 -4.56
N ASP A 243 9.78 12.19 -4.55
CA ASP A 243 9.40 13.11 -3.47
C ASP A 243 8.04 12.67 -2.87
N PRO A 244 8.00 11.50 -2.18
CA PRO A 244 6.77 11.00 -1.61
C PRO A 244 6.31 11.88 -0.46
N ALA A 245 4.99 11.98 -0.26
CA ALA A 245 4.43 12.67 0.90
C ALA A 245 4.52 11.81 2.17
N PHE A 246 4.40 10.48 2.03
CA PHE A 246 4.44 9.53 3.13
C PHE A 246 5.43 8.40 2.84
N VAL A 247 6.08 7.91 3.90
CA VAL A 247 6.79 6.62 3.97
C VAL A 247 6.16 5.83 5.09
N VAL A 248 5.45 4.77 4.76
CA VAL A 248 4.68 3.94 5.69
C VAL A 248 5.46 2.67 6.00
N ILE A 249 5.54 2.30 7.27
CA ILE A 249 6.02 0.99 7.71
C ILE A 249 4.79 0.15 8.03
N GLU A 250 4.71 -1.04 7.45
CA GLU A 250 3.63 -1.98 7.69
C GLU A 250 4.07 -3.14 8.58
N ARG A 251 3.30 -3.37 9.62
CA ARG A 251 3.47 -4.52 10.50
C ARG A 251 2.09 -5.07 10.85
N GLU A 252 1.78 -6.28 10.38
CA GLU A 252 0.48 -6.91 10.53
C GLU A 252 0.47 -8.12 11.45
N ALA A 253 1.66 -8.57 11.86
CA ALA A 253 1.83 -9.66 12.82
C ALA A 253 3.03 -9.40 13.74
N ASN A 254 3.24 -10.29 14.74
CA ASN A 254 4.32 -10.16 15.74
C ASN A 254 4.33 -8.78 16.43
N PHE A 255 3.15 -8.33 16.85
CA PHE A 255 2.95 -7.01 17.46
C PHE A 255 3.72 -6.81 18.78
N ASP A 256 4.17 -7.88 19.42
CA ASP A 256 4.95 -7.82 20.66
C ASP A 256 6.42 -7.42 20.43
N ASP A 257 6.92 -7.45 19.19
CA ASP A 257 8.28 -7.02 18.84
C ASP A 257 8.39 -5.50 18.73
N HIS A 258 8.01 -4.80 19.81
CA HIS A 258 8.05 -3.33 19.86
C HIS A 258 9.46 -2.77 19.65
N GLU A 259 10.48 -3.51 20.08
CA GLU A 259 11.88 -3.10 19.95
C GLU A 259 12.37 -3.22 18.50
N GLY A 260 11.97 -4.27 17.79
CA GLY A 260 12.23 -4.42 16.36
C GLY A 260 11.58 -3.29 15.56
N MET A 261 10.29 -3.06 15.79
CA MET A 261 9.56 -1.97 15.12
C MET A 261 10.15 -0.58 15.43
N ARG A 262 10.61 -0.34 16.67
CA ARG A 262 11.28 0.92 17.03
C ARG A 262 12.58 1.10 16.25
N ARG A 263 13.40 0.03 16.13
CA ARG A 263 14.63 0.06 15.32
C ARG A 263 14.32 0.33 13.83
N ASP A 264 13.26 -0.25 13.29
CA ASP A 264 12.83 0.00 11.92
C ASP A 264 12.47 1.48 11.71
N LEU A 265 11.70 2.08 12.64
CA LEU A 265 11.36 3.52 12.61
C LEU A 265 12.62 4.41 12.70
N GLU A 266 13.55 4.08 13.57
CA GLU A 266 14.82 4.80 13.69
C GLU A 266 15.64 4.71 12.41
N ALA A 267 15.76 3.53 11.81
CA ALA A 267 16.49 3.31 10.59
C ALA A 267 15.89 4.08 9.38
N VAL A 268 14.56 4.18 9.32
CA VAL A 268 13.87 4.98 8.30
C VAL A 268 14.06 6.48 8.59
N ARG A 269 13.97 6.90 9.86
CA ARG A 269 14.17 8.30 10.26
C ARG A 269 15.57 8.80 9.90
N GLU A 270 16.59 7.99 10.12
CA GLU A 270 17.99 8.32 9.76
C GLU A 270 18.17 8.56 8.25
N ARG A 271 17.40 7.89 7.40
CA ARG A 271 17.48 8.01 5.92
C ARG A 271 16.69 9.17 5.37
N ILE A 272 15.66 9.57 6.07
CA ILE A 272 14.80 10.71 5.66
C ILE A 272 15.39 12.05 6.14
N GLY A 273 16.10 12.07 7.23
CA GLY A 273 16.72 13.29 7.81
C GLY A 273 15.86 13.95 8.86
#